data_fa74dd81ff82f22fc6ad4f3aa40b6f17
#
_entry.id   fa74dd81ff82f22fc6ad4f3aa40b6f17
#
_cell.length_a   1.000
_cell.length_b   1.000
_cell.length_c   1.000
_cell.angle_alpha   90.00
_cell.angle_beta   90.00
_cell.angle_gamma   90.00
#
_symmetry.space_group_name_H-M   'P 1'
#
loop_
_entity.id
_entity.type
_entity.pdbx_description
1 polymer ?
#
loop_
_entity_poly.entity_id
_entity_poly.type
_entity_poly.pdbx_seq_one_letter_code
_entity_poly.pdbx_strand_id
1 'polypeptide(L)'
;MFLDYYLRIKIKRSHMDILEIMRKQDPLYPTFEQIYTASFPLFEQRTEEQQEQAFQSPNYHLVAYLKDNLFIGFISYWDFSTYVYIEHFAIHENFRGQGYGGLLLEDFNKRLNKIILLEIDLLRMKFPPSD
;
A
#
# COMPACT_ATOMS: atom_id res chain seq x y z
N MET A 1 13.83 30.91 12.77
CA MET A 1 14.79 30.09 12.05
C MET A 1 14.93 28.71 12.63
N PHE A 2 15.31 28.62 13.89
CA PHE A 2 15.45 27.31 14.56
C PHE A 2 14.10 26.59 14.65
N LEU A 3 13.05 27.30 14.98
CA LEU A 3 11.71 26.74 15.08
C LEU A 3 11.21 26.23 13.73
N ASP A 4 11.47 26.96 12.65
CA ASP A 4 11.09 26.53 11.31
C ASP A 4 11.79 25.25 10.90
N TYR A 5 13.07 25.12 11.23
CA TYR A 5 13.84 23.92 10.95
C TYR A 5 13.26 22.72 11.71
N TYR A 6 12.93 22.90 12.96
CA TYR A 6 12.34 21.85 13.80
C TYR A 6 10.99 21.39 13.24
N LEU A 7 10.14 22.36 12.87
CA LEU A 7 8.83 22.04 12.31
C LEU A 7 8.94 21.30 10.98
N ARG A 8 9.88 21.68 10.15
CA ARG A 8 10.11 20.99 8.87
C ARG A 8 10.53 19.54 9.08
N ILE A 9 11.42 19.29 10.03
CA ILE A 9 11.85 17.93 10.35
C ILE A 9 10.69 17.11 10.88
N LYS A 10 9.88 17.69 11.76
CA LYS A 10 8.74 16.99 12.34
C LYS A 10 7.68 16.65 11.28
N ILE A 11 7.36 17.60 10.42
CA ILE A 11 6.43 17.39 9.32
C ILE A 11 6.96 16.30 8.39
N LYS A 12 8.25 16.37 8.07
CA LYS A 12 8.88 15.40 7.18
C LYS A 12 8.85 13.98 7.75
N ARG A 13 9.00 13.86 9.09
CA ARG A 13 8.94 12.55 9.75
C ARG A 13 7.56 11.92 9.70
N SER A 14 6.51 12.74 9.75
CA SER A 14 5.13 12.26 9.71
C SER A 14 4.59 12.18 8.28
N HIS A 15 5.31 12.77 7.32
CA HIS A 15 4.85 12.83 5.94
C HIS A 15 5.21 11.54 5.19
N MET A 16 4.22 11.00 4.52
CA MET A 16 4.42 9.91 3.58
C MET A 16 4.12 10.39 2.18
N ASP A 17 5.01 10.06 1.26
CA ASP A 17 4.76 10.26 -0.15
C ASP A 17 3.96 9.09 -0.68
N ILE A 18 2.97 9.39 -1.50
CA ILE A 18 2.12 8.37 -2.10
C ILE A 18 2.25 8.49 -3.60
N LEU A 19 2.72 7.42 -4.22
CA LEU A 19 3.00 7.40 -5.64
C LEU A 19 2.23 6.25 -6.27
N GLU A 20 1.51 6.55 -7.34
CA GLU A 20 0.78 5.51 -8.05
C GLU A 20 1.71 4.81 -9.04
N ILE A 21 1.68 3.49 -9.04
CA ILE A 21 2.39 2.65 -10.00
C ILE A 21 1.37 2.26 -11.07
N MET A 22 1.55 2.74 -12.29
CA MET A 22 0.57 2.55 -13.36
C MET A 22 1.01 1.54 -14.42
N ARG A 23 2.24 1.06 -14.33
CA ARG A 23 2.79 0.13 -15.33
C ARG A 23 4.02 -0.57 -14.77
N LYS A 24 4.37 -1.69 -15.40
CA LYS A 24 5.52 -2.50 -14.97
C LYS A 24 6.86 -1.80 -15.14
N GLN A 25 6.94 -0.81 -16.03
CA GLN A 25 8.17 -0.08 -16.29
C GLN A 25 8.46 0.99 -15.23
N ASP A 26 7.52 1.22 -14.30
CA ASP A 26 7.73 2.17 -13.22
C ASP A 26 8.93 1.74 -12.37
N PRO A 27 9.83 2.66 -12.00
CA PRO A 27 10.99 2.35 -11.17
C PRO A 27 10.64 1.72 -9.81
N LEU A 28 9.44 1.94 -9.31
CA LEU A 28 9.00 1.37 -8.04
C LEU A 28 8.43 -0.03 -8.18
N TYR A 29 8.15 -0.49 -9.41
CA TYR A 29 7.50 -1.78 -9.61
C TYR A 29 8.31 -2.96 -9.08
N PRO A 30 9.64 -3.03 -9.28
CA PRO A 30 10.42 -4.16 -8.75
C PRO A 30 10.32 -4.31 -7.23
N THR A 31 10.30 -3.20 -6.49
CA THR A 31 10.15 -3.26 -5.04
C THR A 31 8.76 -3.70 -4.65
N PHE A 32 7.73 -3.20 -5.34
CA PHE A 32 6.36 -3.70 -5.16
C PHE A 32 6.31 -5.19 -5.36
N GLU A 33 6.85 -5.69 -6.46
CA GLU A 33 6.80 -7.12 -6.78
C GLU A 33 7.48 -7.96 -5.73
N GLN A 34 8.61 -7.50 -5.20
CA GLN A 34 9.31 -8.18 -4.13
C GLN A 34 8.45 -8.31 -2.88
N ILE A 35 7.81 -7.22 -2.45
CA ILE A 35 6.94 -7.23 -1.29
C ILE A 35 5.73 -8.13 -1.55
N TYR A 36 5.14 -8.01 -2.73
CA TYR A 36 3.95 -8.75 -3.12
C TYR A 36 4.19 -10.25 -3.11
N THR A 37 5.26 -10.71 -3.75
CA THR A 37 5.56 -12.14 -3.82
C THR A 37 5.97 -12.71 -2.47
N ALA A 38 6.58 -11.91 -1.61
CA ALA A 38 6.96 -12.32 -0.27
C ALA A 38 5.78 -12.35 0.71
N SER A 39 4.74 -11.55 0.46
CA SER A 39 3.63 -11.37 1.39
C SER A 39 2.43 -12.26 1.12
N PHE A 40 2.27 -12.76 -0.10
CA PHE A 40 1.09 -13.53 -0.49
C PHE A 40 1.48 -14.87 -1.07
N PRO A 41 0.75 -15.95 -0.73
CA PRO A 41 1.01 -17.25 -1.35
C PRO A 41 0.72 -17.20 -2.85
N LEU A 42 1.35 -18.12 -3.58
CA LEU A 42 1.28 -18.11 -5.05
C LEU A 42 -0.15 -18.13 -5.59
N PHE A 43 -1.04 -18.86 -4.94
CA PHE A 43 -2.41 -18.96 -5.42
C PHE A 43 -3.21 -17.66 -5.23
N GLU A 44 -2.75 -16.75 -4.41
CA GLU A 44 -3.35 -15.42 -4.25
C GLU A 44 -2.71 -14.37 -5.15
N GLN A 45 -1.62 -14.71 -5.80
CA GLN A 45 -0.91 -13.77 -6.67
C GLN A 45 -1.48 -13.77 -8.08
N ARG A 46 -1.52 -12.59 -8.69
CA ARG A 46 -1.81 -12.48 -10.11
C ARG A 46 -0.62 -12.99 -10.90
N THR A 47 -0.91 -13.59 -12.07
CA THR A 47 0.12 -13.84 -13.08
C THR A 47 0.57 -12.49 -13.65
N GLU A 48 1.68 -12.51 -14.39
CA GLU A 48 2.15 -11.30 -15.06
C GLU A 48 1.11 -10.76 -16.04
N GLU A 49 0.45 -11.65 -16.76
CA GLU A 49 -0.60 -11.28 -17.70
C GLU A 49 -1.79 -10.63 -16.96
N GLN A 50 -2.21 -11.22 -15.84
CA GLN A 50 -3.30 -10.67 -15.05
C GLN A 50 -2.94 -9.30 -14.48
N GLN A 51 -1.69 -9.11 -14.06
CA GLN A 51 -1.25 -7.80 -13.56
C GLN A 51 -1.27 -6.76 -14.68
N GLU A 52 -0.87 -7.14 -15.87
CA GLU A 52 -0.93 -6.27 -17.04
C GLU A 52 -2.37 -5.87 -17.37
N GLN A 53 -3.28 -6.83 -17.32
CA GLN A 53 -4.70 -6.58 -17.53
C GLN A 53 -5.27 -5.63 -16.47
N ALA A 54 -4.87 -5.82 -15.21
CA ALA A 54 -5.29 -4.94 -14.13
C ALA A 54 -4.86 -3.49 -14.39
N PHE A 55 -3.61 -3.28 -14.79
CA PHE A 55 -3.11 -1.94 -15.10
C PHE A 55 -3.90 -1.26 -16.22
N GLN A 56 -4.48 -2.03 -17.12
CA GLN A 56 -5.28 -1.48 -18.22
C GLN A 56 -6.69 -1.07 -17.79
N SER A 57 -7.13 -1.50 -16.62
CA SER A 57 -8.45 -1.14 -16.12
C SER A 57 -8.43 0.27 -15.49
N PRO A 58 -9.38 1.13 -15.85
CA PRO A 58 -9.46 2.47 -15.25
C PRO A 58 -9.85 2.44 -13.76
N ASN A 59 -10.37 1.32 -13.28
CA ASN A 59 -10.79 1.19 -11.87
C ASN A 59 -9.68 0.68 -10.96
N TYR A 60 -8.60 0.13 -11.53
CA TYR A 60 -7.53 -0.45 -10.75
C TYR A 60 -6.48 0.59 -10.40
N HIS A 61 -6.02 0.55 -9.16
CA HIS A 61 -4.97 1.44 -8.66
C HIS A 61 -3.98 0.65 -7.81
N LEU A 62 -2.72 0.96 -7.99
CA LEU A 62 -1.65 0.42 -7.17
C LEU A 62 -0.86 1.60 -6.63
N VAL A 63 -0.91 1.82 -5.32
CA VAL A 63 -0.24 2.96 -4.69
C VAL A 63 0.84 2.49 -3.74
N ALA A 64 2.00 3.12 -3.88
CA ALA A 64 3.16 2.89 -3.02
C ALA A 64 3.25 4.00 -1.99
N TYR A 65 3.55 3.62 -0.75
CA TYR A 65 3.77 4.55 0.35
C TYR A 65 5.25 4.59 0.67
N LEU A 66 5.82 5.78 0.59
CA LEU A 66 7.24 5.99 0.85
C LEU A 66 7.41 6.98 2.00
N LYS A 67 8.41 6.72 2.83
CA LYS A 67 8.81 7.64 3.89
C LYS A 67 10.33 7.83 3.78
N ASP A 68 10.75 9.08 3.63
CA ASP A 68 12.17 9.41 3.43
C ASP A 68 12.77 8.60 2.26
N ASN A 69 12.00 8.48 1.18
CA ASN A 69 12.34 7.74 -0.04
C ASN A 69 12.46 6.22 0.15
N LEU A 70 12.04 5.71 1.32
CA LEU A 70 12.01 4.26 1.57
C LEU A 70 10.61 3.72 1.31
N PHE A 71 10.52 2.64 0.56
CA PHE A 71 9.25 2.00 0.23
C PHE A 71 8.73 1.25 1.46
N ILE A 72 7.69 1.79 2.10
CA ILE A 72 7.15 1.24 3.34
C ILE A 72 6.16 0.12 3.07
N GLY A 73 5.28 0.32 2.08
CA GLY A 73 4.26 -0.64 1.77
C GLY A 73 3.42 -0.18 0.59
N PHE A 74 2.42 -0.98 0.24
CA PHE A 74 1.55 -0.66 -0.89
C PHE A 74 0.11 -1.06 -0.59
N ILE A 75 -0.80 -0.45 -1.33
CA ILE A 75 -2.21 -0.84 -1.39
C ILE A 75 -2.60 -0.94 -2.85
N SER A 76 -3.12 -2.11 -3.26
CA SER A 76 -3.76 -2.22 -4.56
C SER A 76 -5.26 -2.32 -4.35
N TYR A 77 -6.02 -1.54 -5.13
CA TYR A 77 -7.45 -1.46 -4.91
C TYR A 77 -8.20 -1.18 -6.20
N TRP A 78 -9.49 -1.46 -6.16
CA TRP A 78 -10.44 -1.18 -7.24
C TRP A 78 -11.41 -0.11 -6.77
N ASP A 79 -11.54 0.93 -7.57
CA ASP A 79 -12.44 2.04 -7.26
C ASP A 79 -13.73 1.90 -8.07
N PHE A 80 -14.83 1.63 -7.37
CA PHE A 80 -16.13 1.41 -7.98
C PHE A 80 -17.11 2.55 -7.73
N SER A 81 -16.64 3.76 -7.62
CA SER A 81 -17.42 4.99 -7.40
C SER A 81 -17.95 5.12 -5.99
N THR A 82 -18.86 4.23 -5.58
CA THR A 82 -19.49 4.33 -4.26
C THR A 82 -18.70 3.64 -3.18
N TYR A 83 -17.83 2.71 -3.57
CA TYR A 83 -16.97 2.01 -2.65
C TYR A 83 -15.66 1.65 -3.31
N VAL A 84 -14.66 1.31 -2.52
CA VAL A 84 -13.41 0.77 -3.01
C VAL A 84 -13.18 -0.61 -2.40
N TYR A 85 -12.55 -1.47 -3.17
CA TYR A 85 -12.19 -2.81 -2.73
C TYR A 85 -10.67 -2.93 -2.69
N ILE A 86 -10.11 -3.12 -1.50
CA ILE A 86 -8.68 -3.36 -1.35
C ILE A 86 -8.42 -4.83 -1.62
N GLU A 87 -7.64 -5.10 -2.64
CA GLU A 87 -7.33 -6.47 -3.04
C GLU A 87 -6.05 -6.98 -2.39
N HIS A 88 -5.01 -6.17 -2.38
CA HIS A 88 -3.74 -6.53 -1.76
C HIS A 88 -3.21 -5.34 -0.96
N PHE A 89 -2.73 -5.62 0.22
CA PHE A 89 -2.16 -4.62 1.12
C PHE A 89 -1.03 -5.29 1.89
N ALA A 90 0.16 -4.73 1.84
CA ALA A 90 1.29 -5.30 2.54
C ALA A 90 2.31 -4.23 2.92
N ILE A 91 3.01 -4.50 4.02
CA ILE A 91 4.10 -3.68 4.52
C ILE A 91 5.42 -4.42 4.23
N HIS A 92 6.42 -3.68 3.79
CA HIS A 92 7.76 -4.20 3.59
C HIS A 92 8.26 -4.82 4.89
N GLU A 93 8.91 -5.98 4.79
CA GLU A 93 9.31 -6.75 5.98
C GLU A 93 10.17 -5.96 6.97
N ASN A 94 11.01 -5.04 6.47
CA ASN A 94 11.86 -4.22 7.33
C ASN A 94 11.08 -3.21 8.17
N PHE A 95 9.81 -2.99 7.85
CA PHE A 95 8.98 -1.99 8.54
C PHE A 95 7.79 -2.61 9.27
N ARG A 96 7.71 -3.94 9.31
CA ARG A 96 6.63 -4.62 10.04
C ARG A 96 6.81 -4.47 11.55
N GLY A 97 5.70 -4.58 12.27
CA GLY A 97 5.73 -4.48 13.73
C GLY A 97 5.94 -3.08 14.26
N GLN A 98 5.78 -2.05 13.43
CA GLN A 98 6.02 -0.66 13.80
C GLN A 98 4.77 0.22 13.65
N GLY A 99 3.62 -0.39 13.37
CA GLY A 99 2.37 0.34 13.27
C GLY A 99 2.09 0.98 11.91
N TYR A 100 2.91 0.73 10.91
CA TYR A 100 2.70 1.32 9.59
C TYR A 100 1.44 0.83 8.90
N GLY A 101 1.05 -0.42 9.13
CA GLY A 101 -0.18 -0.94 8.52
C GLY A 101 -1.38 -0.09 8.86
N GLY A 102 -1.55 0.24 10.13
CA GLY A 102 -2.63 1.11 10.57
C GLY A 102 -2.53 2.51 9.99
N LEU A 103 -1.32 3.06 9.92
CA LEU A 103 -1.10 4.40 9.37
C LEU A 103 -1.46 4.48 7.89
N LEU A 104 -1.08 3.47 7.11
CA LEU A 104 -1.42 3.43 5.69
C LEU A 104 -2.92 3.35 5.48
N LEU A 105 -3.59 2.47 6.22
CA LEU A 105 -5.03 2.31 6.08
C LEU A 105 -5.78 3.56 6.53
N GLU A 106 -5.33 4.21 7.60
CA GLU A 106 -5.93 5.45 8.06
C GLU A 106 -5.80 6.56 7.02
N ASP A 107 -4.61 6.72 6.46
CA ASP A 107 -4.39 7.70 5.41
C ASP A 107 -5.23 7.41 4.18
N PHE A 108 -5.28 6.14 3.77
CA PHE A 108 -6.05 5.70 2.64
C PHE A 108 -7.54 6.02 2.83
N ASN A 109 -8.08 5.72 4.01
CA ASN A 109 -9.46 6.01 4.33
C ASN A 109 -9.78 7.51 4.23
N LYS A 110 -8.88 8.34 4.74
CA LYS A 110 -9.05 9.80 4.68
C LYS A 110 -9.03 10.33 3.25
N ARG A 111 -8.16 9.79 2.42
CA ARG A 111 -8.01 10.24 1.03
C ARG A 111 -9.19 9.89 0.17
N LEU A 112 -9.70 8.67 0.29
CA LEU A 112 -10.77 8.22 -0.59
C LEU A 112 -12.13 8.60 -0.06
N ASN A 113 -12.31 8.63 1.25
CA ASN A 113 -13.57 9.00 1.91
C ASN A 113 -14.77 8.25 1.32
N LYS A 114 -14.59 6.93 1.13
CA LYS A 114 -15.60 6.02 0.61
C LYS A 114 -15.69 4.80 1.49
N ILE A 115 -16.72 3.99 1.29
CA ILE A 115 -16.82 2.69 1.95
C ILE A 115 -15.65 1.83 1.45
N ILE A 116 -14.90 1.27 2.37
CA ILE A 116 -13.76 0.43 2.05
C ILE A 116 -14.13 -1.02 2.36
N LEU A 117 -14.03 -1.87 1.35
CA LEU A 117 -14.18 -3.31 1.51
C LEU A 117 -12.79 -3.93 1.48
N LEU A 118 -12.55 -4.79 2.45
CA LEU A 118 -11.27 -5.46 2.59
C LEU A 118 -11.56 -6.95 2.82
N GLU A 119 -10.97 -7.80 1.99
CA GLU A 119 -11.07 -9.23 2.22
C GLU A 119 -10.14 -9.62 3.36
N ILE A 120 -10.71 -10.21 4.40
CA ILE A 120 -9.97 -10.63 5.57
C ILE A 120 -9.94 -12.14 5.61
N ASP A 121 -8.73 -12.69 5.66
CA ASP A 121 -8.54 -14.12 5.85
C ASP A 121 -8.79 -14.46 7.34
N LEU A 122 -9.85 -15.18 7.60
CA LEU A 122 -10.22 -15.55 8.97
C LEU A 122 -9.14 -16.38 9.65
N LEU A 123 -8.38 -17.17 8.89
CA LEU A 123 -7.29 -17.96 9.45
C LEU A 123 -6.14 -17.06 9.91
N ARG A 124 -5.89 -15.97 9.20
CA ARG A 124 -4.90 -14.99 9.61
C ARG A 124 -5.34 -14.19 10.82
N MET A 125 -6.64 -14.00 10.98
CA MET A 125 -7.19 -13.29 12.13
C MET A 125 -7.08 -14.09 13.43
N LYS A 126 -7.10 -15.42 13.35
CA LYS A 126 -6.92 -16.29 14.54
C LYS A 126 -5.55 -16.10 15.17
N PHE A 127 -4.58 -15.77 14.36
CA PHE A 127 -3.22 -15.54 14.79
C PHE A 127 -2.92 -14.10 14.46
N PRO A 128 -3.25 -13.17 15.37
CA PRO A 128 -3.08 -11.78 15.06
C PRO A 128 -1.66 -11.58 14.56
N PRO A 129 -1.51 -10.91 13.43
CA PRO A 129 -0.19 -10.61 12.93
C PRO A 129 0.57 -9.85 13.98
N SER A 130 1.87 -10.05 14.01
CA SER A 130 2.74 -9.39 14.97
C SER A 130 2.80 -7.87 14.78
N ASP A 131 2.10 -7.33 13.84
CA ASP A 131 1.98 -5.88 13.68
C ASP A 131 0.55 -5.41 13.57
#